data_fb85420ace8a7dee10edf2a697f0771c
#
_entry.id   fb85420ace8a7dee10edf2a697f0771c
#
_cell.length_a   1.000
_cell.length_b   1.000
_cell.length_c   1.000
_cell.angle_alpha   90.00
_cell.angle_beta   90.00
_cell.angle_gamma   90.00
#
_symmetry.space_group_name_H-M   'P 1'
#
loop_
_entity.id
_entity.type
_entity.pdbx_description
1 polymer ?
#
loop_
_entity_poly.entity_id
_entity_poly.type
_entity_poly.pdbx_seq_one_letter_code
_entity_poly.pdbx_strand_id
1 'polypeptide(L)'
;MLVQFFRDSGARTCLGAWLGLAVVIGYSAFAAWTSARLNSWYNEFYDLLQHQFVEAGSGAFEEGEDLGALRAEVWAQIASFGGIVLPLVFASPASRWVRSAWALAWRVALMRSYLDAWDVSADPIEGSAQRLHEDTQRFCSALQGCLGLLLDATFTLLVFVPILLDLSVAIPPPMDITFLRDYWLLVVAYLAASIGLTGAMLPGKKLVELEVNNQKVEAGLRRDLVILETSPDSLFGE
;
A
#
# COMPACT_ATOMS: atom_id res chain seq x y z
N MET A 1 -6.55 -20.96 12.79
CA MET A 1 -7.49 -19.89 12.42
C MET A 1 -7.24 -19.31 11.02
N LEU A 2 -6.05 -18.77 10.69
CA LEU A 2 -5.78 -18.26 9.33
C LEU A 2 -5.94 -19.35 8.24
N VAL A 3 -5.51 -20.56 8.52
CA VAL A 3 -5.59 -21.70 7.60
C VAL A 3 -7.03 -22.20 7.38
N GLN A 4 -7.92 -22.00 8.33
CA GLN A 4 -9.32 -22.45 8.24
C GLN A 4 -10.09 -21.71 7.14
N PHE A 5 -9.84 -20.40 6.93
CA PHE A 5 -10.47 -19.65 5.83
C PHE A 5 -10.13 -20.21 4.46
N PHE A 6 -8.91 -20.72 4.30
CA PHE A 6 -8.43 -21.31 3.04
C PHE A 6 -8.73 -22.80 2.90
N ARG A 7 -9.09 -23.51 3.97
CA ARG A 7 -9.20 -24.97 3.99
C ARG A 7 -10.57 -25.51 4.40
N ASP A 8 -11.21 -24.97 5.43
CA ASP A 8 -12.37 -25.60 6.10
C ASP A 8 -13.74 -24.91 5.84
N SER A 9 -13.73 -23.73 5.25
CA SER A 9 -14.97 -23.06 4.80
C SER A 9 -15.34 -23.63 3.44
N GLY A 10 -16.52 -24.22 3.27
CA GLY A 10 -17.00 -24.94 2.09
C GLY A 10 -16.45 -24.50 0.72
N ALA A 11 -16.50 -25.33 -0.28
CA ALA A 11 -15.78 -25.16 -1.57
C ALA A 11 -15.88 -23.75 -2.21
N ARG A 12 -17.04 -23.07 -2.05
CA ARG A 12 -17.25 -21.71 -2.59
C ARG A 12 -16.47 -20.64 -1.83
N THR A 13 -16.38 -20.75 -0.52
CA THR A 13 -15.63 -19.78 0.32
C THR A 13 -14.12 -19.97 0.18
N CYS A 14 -13.66 -21.23 0.07
CA CYS A 14 -12.27 -21.55 -0.22
C CYS A 14 -11.84 -21.01 -1.59
N LEU A 15 -12.66 -21.20 -2.63
CA LEU A 15 -12.40 -20.64 -3.95
C LEU A 15 -12.35 -19.10 -3.93
N GLY A 16 -13.28 -18.46 -3.21
CA GLY A 16 -13.28 -17.01 -3.02
C GLY A 16 -12.05 -16.49 -2.28
N ALA A 17 -11.53 -17.24 -1.29
CA ALA A 17 -10.31 -16.90 -0.58
C ALA A 17 -9.08 -16.89 -1.50
N TRP A 18 -8.90 -17.93 -2.30
CA TRP A 18 -7.79 -18.04 -3.24
C TRP A 18 -7.89 -17.06 -4.40
N LEU A 19 -9.11 -16.84 -4.95
CA LEU A 19 -9.33 -15.84 -5.99
C LEU A 19 -9.04 -14.41 -5.47
N GLY A 20 -9.50 -14.08 -4.27
CA GLY A 20 -9.20 -12.79 -3.65
C GLY A 20 -7.70 -12.58 -3.48
N LEU A 21 -6.98 -13.58 -2.98
CA LEU A 21 -5.53 -13.53 -2.85
C LEU A 21 -4.85 -13.36 -4.22
N ALA A 22 -5.26 -14.13 -5.23
CA ALA A 22 -4.71 -14.04 -6.58
C ALA A 22 -4.91 -12.64 -7.20
N VAL A 23 -6.09 -12.02 -6.99
CA VAL A 23 -6.35 -10.65 -7.46
C VAL A 23 -5.47 -9.63 -6.73
N VAL A 24 -5.27 -9.77 -5.43
CA VAL A 24 -4.40 -8.88 -4.66
C VAL A 24 -2.95 -8.99 -5.14
N ILE A 25 -2.43 -10.21 -5.32
CA ILE A 25 -1.10 -10.46 -5.87
C ILE A 25 -0.96 -9.89 -7.28
N GLY A 26 -1.93 -10.20 -8.16
CA GLY A 26 -1.92 -9.74 -9.56
C GLY A 26 -1.96 -8.22 -9.66
N TYR A 27 -2.75 -7.55 -8.82
CA TYR A 27 -2.77 -6.08 -8.79
C TYR A 27 -1.45 -5.49 -8.31
N SER A 28 -0.85 -6.03 -7.24
CA SER A 28 0.43 -5.53 -6.72
C SER A 28 1.56 -5.70 -7.76
N ALA A 29 1.60 -6.84 -8.45
CA ALA A 29 2.53 -7.07 -9.55
C ALA A 29 2.29 -6.10 -10.72
N PHE A 30 1.03 -5.92 -11.13
CA PHE A 30 0.64 -4.98 -12.18
C PHE A 30 1.00 -3.54 -11.84
N ALA A 31 0.74 -3.09 -10.60
CA ALA A 31 1.06 -1.75 -10.15
C ALA A 31 2.58 -1.49 -10.16
N ALA A 32 3.39 -2.43 -9.67
CA ALA A 32 4.85 -2.33 -9.69
C ALA A 32 5.40 -2.30 -11.12
N TRP A 33 4.89 -3.17 -12.01
CA TRP A 33 5.26 -3.17 -13.43
C TRP A 33 4.89 -1.85 -14.11
N THR A 34 3.68 -1.33 -13.86
CA THR A 34 3.24 -0.03 -14.41
C THR A 34 4.12 1.11 -13.92
N SER A 35 4.55 1.08 -12.64
CA SER A 35 5.49 2.08 -12.09
C SER A 35 6.84 2.06 -12.80
N ALA A 36 7.37 0.87 -13.13
CA ALA A 36 8.60 0.76 -13.91
C ALA A 36 8.44 1.27 -15.35
N ARG A 37 7.31 0.95 -15.99
CA ARG A 37 7.00 1.47 -17.34
C ARG A 37 6.85 2.98 -17.34
N LEU A 38 6.23 3.52 -16.30
CA LEU A 38 6.13 4.98 -16.13
C LEU A 38 7.50 5.63 -15.94
N ASN A 39 8.40 4.99 -15.19
CA ASN A 39 9.77 5.46 -15.02
C ASN A 39 10.54 5.47 -16.36
N SER A 40 10.40 4.44 -17.19
CA SER A 40 10.99 4.42 -18.54
C SER A 40 10.40 5.52 -19.43
N TRP A 41 9.07 5.72 -19.37
CA TRP A 41 8.40 6.78 -20.09
C TRP A 41 8.91 8.18 -19.70
N TYR A 42 9.16 8.44 -18.41
CA TYR A 42 9.76 9.69 -17.96
C TYR A 42 11.14 9.92 -18.61
N ASN A 43 11.98 8.91 -18.67
CA ASN A 43 13.30 9.04 -19.30
C ASN A 43 13.16 9.41 -20.79
N GLU A 44 12.35 8.69 -21.55
CA GLU A 44 12.11 8.96 -22.97
C GLU A 44 11.52 10.36 -23.21
N PHE A 45 10.56 10.77 -22.37
CA PHE A 45 9.93 12.08 -22.48
C PHE A 45 10.88 13.23 -22.13
N TYR A 46 11.70 13.09 -21.07
CA TYR A 46 12.69 14.10 -20.73
C TYR A 46 13.85 14.17 -21.73
N ASP A 47 14.28 13.06 -22.28
CA ASP A 47 15.28 13.02 -23.36
C ASP A 47 14.76 13.77 -24.59
N LEU A 48 13.52 13.54 -24.98
CA LEU A 48 12.87 14.27 -26.07
C LEU A 48 12.89 15.78 -25.80
N LEU A 49 12.48 16.21 -24.61
CA LEU A 49 12.49 17.62 -24.25
C LEU A 49 13.89 18.23 -24.24
N GLN A 50 14.89 17.52 -23.71
CA GLN A 50 16.28 18.00 -23.66
C GLN A 50 16.88 18.18 -25.05
N HIS A 51 16.67 17.21 -25.95
CA HIS A 51 17.14 17.32 -27.34
C HIS A 51 16.53 18.54 -28.01
N GLN A 52 15.26 18.76 -27.86
CA GLN A 52 14.56 19.90 -28.47
C GLN A 52 15.03 21.26 -27.91
N PHE A 53 15.26 21.35 -26.60
CA PHE A 53 15.81 22.59 -25.99
C PHE A 53 17.22 22.88 -26.46
N VAL A 54 18.07 21.86 -26.65
CA VAL A 54 19.44 22.04 -27.15
C VAL A 54 19.42 22.46 -28.61
N GLU A 55 18.59 21.87 -29.44
CA GLU A 55 18.43 22.24 -30.86
C GLU A 55 17.88 23.66 -31.03
N ALA A 56 16.88 24.02 -30.25
CA ALA A 56 16.33 25.37 -30.23
C ALA A 56 17.35 26.42 -29.79
N GLY A 57 18.21 26.08 -28.80
CA GLY A 57 19.27 26.99 -28.32
C GLY A 57 20.44 27.14 -29.30
N SER A 58 20.67 26.17 -30.20
CA SER A 58 21.73 26.23 -31.21
C SER A 58 21.31 26.96 -32.49
N GLY A 59 20.09 27.44 -32.63
CA GLY A 59 19.59 28.12 -33.83
C GLY A 59 19.41 27.20 -35.05
N ALA A 60 19.45 25.88 -34.85
CA ALA A 60 19.34 24.88 -35.90
C ALA A 60 17.90 24.56 -36.33
N PHE A 61 16.92 25.25 -35.79
CA PHE A 61 15.51 25.09 -36.21
C PHE A 61 15.31 25.69 -37.60
N GLU A 62 15.20 24.84 -38.61
CA GLU A 62 14.58 25.25 -39.89
C GLU A 62 13.08 25.41 -39.68
N GLU A 63 12.62 26.67 -39.84
CA GLU A 63 11.22 27.06 -39.61
C GLU A 63 10.26 26.28 -40.52
N GLY A 64 9.48 25.37 -39.98
CA GLY A 64 8.25 24.86 -40.59
C GLY A 64 8.04 23.33 -40.58
N GLU A 65 9.02 22.53 -40.98
CA GLU A 65 8.85 21.05 -41.12
C GLU A 65 9.10 20.32 -39.80
N ASP A 66 10.04 20.79 -39.01
CA ASP A 66 10.43 20.20 -37.73
C ASP A 66 9.35 20.39 -36.62
N LEU A 67 8.63 21.49 -36.61
CA LEU A 67 7.56 21.73 -35.62
C LEU A 67 6.38 20.79 -35.75
N GLY A 68 6.08 20.35 -36.98
CA GLY A 68 5.01 19.38 -37.24
C GLY A 68 5.38 17.98 -36.69
N ALA A 69 6.60 17.54 -36.96
CA ALA A 69 7.12 16.27 -36.47
C ALA A 69 7.23 16.25 -34.95
N LEU A 70 7.77 17.29 -34.36
CA LEU A 70 7.87 17.45 -32.90
C LEU A 70 6.50 17.39 -32.21
N ARG A 71 5.50 18.10 -32.75
CA ARG A 71 4.15 18.03 -32.19
C ARG A 71 3.57 16.63 -32.27
N ALA A 72 3.80 15.90 -33.36
CA ALA A 72 3.34 14.51 -33.50
C ALA A 72 4.01 13.61 -32.48
N GLU A 73 5.31 13.77 -32.23
CA GLU A 73 6.08 13.01 -31.27
C GLU A 73 5.63 13.27 -29.83
N VAL A 74 5.44 14.55 -29.45
CA VAL A 74 4.90 14.92 -28.14
C VAL A 74 3.52 14.34 -27.91
N TRP A 75 2.63 14.39 -28.94
CA TRP A 75 1.31 13.79 -28.83
C TRP A 75 1.37 12.25 -28.72
N ALA A 76 2.31 11.60 -29.40
CA ALA A 76 2.55 10.17 -29.28
C ALA A 76 3.00 9.81 -27.85
N GLN A 77 3.88 10.60 -27.25
CA GLN A 77 4.32 10.41 -25.87
C GLN A 77 3.16 10.63 -24.88
N ILE A 78 2.31 11.64 -25.07
CA ILE A 78 1.12 11.87 -24.25
C ILE A 78 0.14 10.69 -24.39
N ALA A 79 -0.06 10.18 -25.59
CA ALA A 79 -0.93 9.03 -25.83
C ALA A 79 -0.37 7.75 -25.16
N SER A 80 0.94 7.53 -25.22
CA SER A 80 1.60 6.41 -24.55
C SER A 80 1.50 6.51 -23.03
N PHE A 81 1.65 7.71 -22.46
CA PHE A 81 1.38 7.97 -21.04
C PHE A 81 -0.05 7.58 -20.63
N GLY A 82 -1.03 8.03 -21.42
CA GLY A 82 -2.42 7.65 -21.22
C GLY A 82 -2.61 6.12 -21.24
N GLY A 83 -1.98 5.45 -22.20
CA GLY A 83 -2.01 3.98 -22.30
C GLY A 83 -1.40 3.26 -21.09
N ILE A 84 -0.41 3.85 -20.42
CA ILE A 84 0.22 3.30 -19.21
C ILE A 84 -0.64 3.60 -17.96
N VAL A 85 -1.14 4.82 -17.83
CA VAL A 85 -1.78 5.31 -16.59
C VAL A 85 -3.26 4.94 -16.51
N LEU A 86 -4.00 5.00 -17.62
CA LEU A 86 -5.45 4.72 -17.62
C LEU A 86 -5.81 3.34 -17.04
N PRO A 87 -5.15 2.23 -17.45
CA PRO A 87 -5.42 0.94 -16.84
C PRO A 87 -5.22 0.93 -15.32
N LEU A 88 -4.20 1.61 -14.80
CA LEU A 88 -3.94 1.72 -13.37
C LEU A 88 -5.04 2.53 -12.64
N VAL A 89 -5.49 3.62 -13.24
CA VAL A 89 -6.58 4.47 -12.69
C VAL A 89 -7.87 3.67 -12.52
N PHE A 90 -8.21 2.80 -13.47
CA PHE A 90 -9.40 1.94 -13.36
C PHE A 90 -9.17 0.71 -12.47
N ALA A 91 -7.99 0.11 -12.51
CA ALA A 91 -7.65 -1.05 -11.69
C ALA A 91 -7.55 -0.72 -10.20
N SER A 92 -7.12 0.51 -9.84
CA SER A 92 -6.94 0.92 -8.44
C SER A 92 -8.24 0.87 -7.62
N PRO A 93 -9.35 1.51 -8.00
CA PRO A 93 -10.60 1.41 -7.26
C PRO A 93 -11.19 -0.01 -7.29
N ALA A 94 -11.05 -0.73 -8.41
CA ALA A 94 -11.50 -2.12 -8.52
C ALA A 94 -10.75 -3.02 -7.52
N SER A 95 -9.43 -2.88 -7.40
CA SER A 95 -8.62 -3.63 -6.44
C SER A 95 -9.00 -3.31 -4.99
N ARG A 96 -9.27 -2.05 -4.66
CA ARG A 96 -9.74 -1.64 -3.33
C ARG A 96 -11.07 -2.31 -2.97
N TRP A 97 -12.00 -2.31 -3.92
CA TRP A 97 -13.28 -2.99 -3.73
C TRP A 97 -13.10 -4.50 -3.48
N VAL A 98 -12.27 -5.17 -4.29
CA VAL A 98 -11.99 -6.61 -4.11
C VAL A 98 -11.32 -6.87 -2.76
N ARG A 99 -10.33 -6.07 -2.37
CA ARG A 99 -9.67 -6.17 -1.05
C ARG A 99 -10.66 -6.03 0.11
N SER A 100 -11.59 -5.07 0.01
CA SER A 100 -12.62 -4.86 1.04
C SER A 100 -13.63 -6.01 1.09
N ALA A 101 -14.08 -6.51 -0.06
CA ALA A 101 -14.99 -7.65 -0.15
C ALA A 101 -14.30 -8.93 0.40
N TRP A 102 -13.02 -9.11 0.10
CA TRP A 102 -12.23 -10.24 0.60
C TRP A 102 -12.03 -10.18 2.12
N ALA A 103 -11.73 -9.00 2.68
CA ALA A 103 -11.64 -8.79 4.14
C ALA A 103 -12.97 -9.08 4.83
N LEU A 104 -14.10 -8.67 4.23
CA LEU A 104 -15.43 -8.99 4.72
C LEU A 104 -15.72 -10.49 4.70
N ALA A 105 -15.40 -11.19 3.61
CA ALA A 105 -15.57 -12.63 3.51
C ALA A 105 -14.76 -13.36 4.58
N TRP A 106 -13.55 -12.91 4.82
CA TRP A 106 -12.67 -13.44 5.87
C TRP A 106 -13.24 -13.22 7.27
N ARG A 107 -13.73 -12.00 7.53
CA ARG A 107 -14.40 -11.66 8.79
C ARG A 107 -15.62 -12.56 9.05
N VAL A 108 -16.46 -12.78 8.03
CA VAL A 108 -17.63 -13.65 8.15
C VAL A 108 -17.23 -15.09 8.46
N ALA A 109 -16.18 -15.62 7.81
CA ALA A 109 -15.67 -16.96 8.08
C ALA A 109 -15.10 -17.09 9.50
N LEU A 110 -14.35 -16.07 9.95
CA LEU A 110 -13.79 -16.01 11.30
C LEU A 110 -14.89 -15.95 12.36
N MET A 111 -15.90 -15.09 12.15
CA MET A 111 -17.03 -14.96 13.07
C MET A 111 -17.83 -16.26 13.20
N ARG A 112 -18.07 -16.98 12.09
CA ARG A 112 -18.69 -18.30 12.13
C ARG A 112 -17.90 -19.29 12.97
N SER A 113 -16.57 -19.34 12.77
CA SER A 113 -15.70 -20.22 13.55
C SER A 113 -15.73 -19.92 15.06
N TYR A 114 -15.89 -18.66 15.44
CA TYR A 114 -16.07 -18.29 16.86
C TYR A 114 -17.46 -18.66 17.39
N LEU A 115 -18.51 -18.49 16.59
CA LEU A 115 -19.88 -18.86 16.99
C LEU A 115 -20.02 -20.37 17.13
N ASP A 116 -19.38 -21.16 16.27
CA ASP A 116 -19.38 -22.63 16.35
C ASP A 116 -18.64 -23.15 17.61
N ALA A 117 -17.65 -22.37 18.10
CA ALA A 117 -16.91 -22.67 19.33
C ALA A 117 -17.50 -22.01 20.58
N TRP A 118 -18.65 -21.30 20.46
CA TRP A 118 -19.27 -20.59 21.56
C TRP A 118 -19.96 -21.54 22.55
N ASP A 119 -19.42 -21.59 23.76
CA ASP A 119 -20.04 -22.35 24.84
C ASP A 119 -20.98 -21.48 25.65
N VAL A 120 -22.28 -21.76 25.56
CA VAL A 120 -23.34 -21.02 26.26
C VAL A 120 -23.35 -21.34 27.77
N SER A 121 -22.73 -22.46 28.19
CA SER A 121 -22.65 -22.88 29.59
C SER A 121 -21.48 -22.27 30.36
N ALA A 122 -20.56 -21.61 29.68
CA ALA A 122 -19.47 -20.87 30.31
C ALA A 122 -19.92 -19.56 30.94
N ASP A 123 -19.23 -19.11 31.98
CA ASP A 123 -19.51 -17.83 32.62
C ASP A 123 -19.49 -16.69 31.59
N PRO A 124 -20.54 -15.84 31.55
CA PRO A 124 -20.62 -14.79 30.55
C PRO A 124 -19.49 -13.77 30.75
N ILE A 125 -18.62 -13.68 29.76
CA ILE A 125 -17.57 -12.65 29.74
C ILE A 125 -18.22 -11.32 29.34
N GLU A 126 -18.13 -10.32 30.20
CA GLU A 126 -18.68 -8.99 29.96
C GLU A 126 -18.12 -8.39 28.63
N GLY A 127 -19.01 -7.91 27.77
CA GLY A 127 -18.64 -7.33 26.49
C GLY A 127 -18.21 -8.32 25.43
N SER A 128 -18.43 -9.63 25.61
CA SER A 128 -18.00 -10.67 24.64
C SER A 128 -18.56 -10.45 23.24
N ALA A 129 -19.83 -10.04 23.10
CA ALA A 129 -20.45 -9.76 21.80
C ALA A 129 -19.79 -8.54 21.10
N GLN A 130 -19.48 -7.48 21.85
CA GLN A 130 -18.80 -6.30 21.32
C GLN A 130 -17.37 -6.65 20.88
N ARG A 131 -16.61 -7.39 21.70
CA ARG A 131 -15.27 -7.87 21.35
C ARG A 131 -15.30 -8.74 20.09
N LEU A 132 -16.23 -9.68 20.01
CA LEU A 132 -16.38 -10.52 18.82
C LEU A 132 -16.65 -9.67 17.57
N HIS A 133 -17.45 -8.63 17.67
CA HIS A 133 -17.79 -7.76 16.55
C HIS A 133 -16.63 -6.85 16.16
N GLU A 134 -16.03 -6.11 17.09
CA GLU A 134 -14.99 -5.11 16.83
C GLU A 134 -13.62 -5.74 16.56
N ASP A 135 -13.20 -6.71 17.39
CA ASP A 135 -11.86 -7.29 17.29
C ASP A 135 -11.69 -8.10 15.99
N THR A 136 -12.74 -8.83 15.57
CA THR A 136 -12.70 -9.56 14.29
C THR A 136 -12.59 -8.61 13.10
N GLN A 137 -13.29 -7.48 13.15
CA GLN A 137 -13.21 -6.48 12.10
C GLN A 137 -11.83 -5.83 12.03
N ARG A 138 -11.31 -5.38 13.17
CA ARG A 138 -9.99 -4.76 13.27
C ARG A 138 -8.88 -5.73 12.82
N PHE A 139 -8.97 -6.97 13.28
CA PHE A 139 -8.01 -8.02 12.91
C PHE A 139 -7.99 -8.28 11.40
N CYS A 140 -9.14 -8.52 10.77
CA CYS A 140 -9.21 -8.80 9.34
C CYS A 140 -8.76 -7.61 8.49
N SER A 141 -9.12 -6.38 8.90
CA SER A 141 -8.70 -5.17 8.20
C SER A 141 -7.19 -4.92 8.32
N ALA A 142 -6.63 -5.09 9.53
CA ALA A 142 -5.19 -4.93 9.76
C ALA A 142 -4.38 -5.97 8.98
N LEU A 143 -4.81 -7.24 9.02
CA LEU A 143 -4.13 -8.33 8.33
C LEU A 143 -4.17 -8.15 6.81
N GLN A 144 -5.32 -7.76 6.25
CA GLN A 144 -5.44 -7.43 4.83
C GLN A 144 -4.56 -6.23 4.44
N GLY A 145 -4.50 -5.19 5.29
CA GLY A 145 -3.63 -4.05 5.09
C GLY A 145 -2.14 -4.44 5.09
N CYS A 146 -1.71 -5.20 6.10
CA CYS A 146 -0.33 -5.70 6.19
C CYS A 146 0.05 -6.57 4.99
N LEU A 147 -0.83 -7.49 4.57
CA LEU A 147 -0.60 -8.33 3.41
C LEU A 147 -0.45 -7.50 2.12
N GLY A 148 -1.33 -6.50 1.94
CA GLY A 148 -1.23 -5.59 0.81
C GLY A 148 0.10 -4.84 0.76
N LEU A 149 0.50 -4.22 1.87
CA LEU A 149 1.77 -3.50 1.97
C LEU A 149 2.98 -4.42 1.72
N LEU A 150 2.95 -5.64 2.26
CA LEU A 150 4.02 -6.62 2.07
C LEU A 150 4.16 -7.02 0.59
N LEU A 151 3.04 -7.29 -0.08
CA LEU A 151 3.03 -7.63 -1.51
C LEU A 151 3.49 -6.45 -2.37
N ASP A 152 2.96 -5.25 -2.12
CA ASP A 152 3.33 -4.04 -2.85
C ASP A 152 4.83 -3.75 -2.69
N ALA A 153 5.40 -3.86 -1.48
CA ALA A 153 6.83 -3.71 -1.23
C ALA A 153 7.66 -4.80 -1.94
N THR A 154 7.22 -6.06 -1.88
CA THR A 154 7.92 -7.18 -2.51
C THR A 154 7.99 -7.01 -4.02
N PHE A 155 6.87 -6.72 -4.69
CA PHE A 155 6.85 -6.51 -6.13
C PHE A 155 7.60 -5.26 -6.56
N THR A 156 7.54 -4.18 -5.76
CA THR A 156 8.36 -2.98 -6.01
C THR A 156 9.86 -3.33 -5.96
N LEU A 157 10.32 -4.07 -4.96
CA LEU A 157 11.71 -4.52 -4.89
C LEU A 157 12.10 -5.40 -6.07
N LEU A 158 11.26 -6.39 -6.43
CA LEU A 158 11.53 -7.29 -7.56
C LEU A 158 11.68 -6.55 -8.89
N VAL A 159 10.96 -5.46 -9.07
CA VAL A 159 10.98 -4.67 -10.31
C VAL A 159 12.12 -3.64 -10.29
N PHE A 160 12.34 -2.93 -9.18
CA PHE A 160 13.29 -1.82 -9.14
C PHE A 160 14.72 -2.23 -8.79
N VAL A 161 14.95 -3.37 -8.11
CA VAL A 161 16.32 -3.83 -7.82
C VAL A 161 17.13 -4.08 -9.10
N PRO A 162 16.62 -4.81 -10.12
CA PRO A 162 17.34 -4.94 -11.39
C PRO A 162 17.64 -3.60 -12.06
N ILE A 163 16.69 -2.67 -12.06
CA ILE A 163 16.89 -1.32 -12.65
C ILE A 163 18.01 -0.57 -11.93
N LEU A 164 18.07 -0.63 -10.60
CA LEU A 164 19.14 -0.02 -9.81
C LEU A 164 20.51 -0.66 -10.07
N LEU A 165 20.54 -1.96 -10.29
CA LEU A 165 21.77 -2.67 -10.63
C LEU A 165 22.29 -2.24 -12.00
N ASP A 166 21.44 -2.21 -13.03
CA ASP A 166 21.80 -1.76 -14.37
C ASP A 166 22.28 -0.30 -14.36
N LEU A 167 21.61 0.55 -13.59
CA LEU A 167 21.99 1.95 -13.45
C LEU A 167 23.31 2.12 -12.68
N SER A 168 23.60 1.24 -11.70
CA SER A 168 24.87 1.26 -10.97
C SER A 168 26.06 0.97 -11.87
N VAL A 169 25.89 0.12 -12.87
CA VAL A 169 26.93 -0.18 -13.87
C VAL A 169 27.12 1.00 -14.84
N ALA A 170 26.03 1.68 -15.22
CA ALA A 170 26.05 2.79 -16.16
C ALA A 170 26.65 4.08 -15.56
N ILE A 171 26.42 4.33 -14.26
CA ILE A 171 26.88 5.54 -13.57
C ILE A 171 28.00 5.18 -12.60
N PRO A 172 29.24 5.65 -12.80
CA PRO A 172 30.33 5.36 -11.86
C PRO A 172 30.08 6.02 -10.49
N PRO A 173 30.48 5.37 -9.38
CA PRO A 173 30.35 5.94 -8.06
C PRO A 173 31.22 7.20 -7.91
N PRO A 174 30.83 8.19 -7.10
CA PRO A 174 31.59 9.42 -6.87
C PRO A 174 32.90 9.19 -6.10
N MET A 175 33.10 8.00 -5.55
CA MET A 175 34.33 7.58 -4.85
C MET A 175 34.83 6.29 -5.51
N ASP A 176 36.14 6.17 -5.71
CA ASP A 176 36.81 4.99 -6.28
C ASP A 176 36.79 3.77 -5.34
N ILE A 177 35.61 3.30 -5.02
CA ILE A 177 35.41 2.08 -4.23
C ILE A 177 35.15 0.94 -5.20
N THR A 178 36.20 0.29 -5.66
CA THR A 178 36.17 -0.75 -6.69
C THR A 178 35.26 -1.93 -6.33
N PHE A 179 35.11 -2.24 -5.03
CA PHE A 179 34.29 -3.34 -4.52
C PHE A 179 32.78 -3.05 -4.60
N LEU A 180 32.35 -1.78 -4.54
CA LEU A 180 30.94 -1.38 -4.55
C LEU A 180 30.45 -0.86 -5.91
N ARG A 181 31.30 -0.86 -6.92
CA ARG A 181 31.02 -0.23 -8.22
C ARG A 181 29.70 -0.69 -8.83
N ASP A 182 29.43 -2.00 -8.80
CA ASP A 182 28.26 -2.57 -9.48
C ASP A 182 26.98 -2.52 -8.62
N TYR A 183 27.10 -2.20 -7.32
CA TYR A 183 25.98 -2.24 -6.36
C TYR A 183 25.80 -0.92 -5.59
N TRP A 184 26.55 0.11 -5.92
CA TRP A 184 26.61 1.31 -5.09
C TRP A 184 25.27 2.03 -4.94
N LEU A 185 24.45 2.10 -6.01
CA LEU A 185 23.10 2.69 -5.93
C LEU A 185 22.17 1.88 -5.04
N LEU A 186 22.27 0.55 -5.08
CA LEU A 186 21.51 -0.32 -4.20
C LEU A 186 21.90 -0.10 -2.73
N VAL A 187 23.19 0.04 -2.44
CA VAL A 187 23.69 0.33 -1.09
C VAL A 187 23.21 1.70 -0.61
N VAL A 188 23.29 2.71 -1.46
CA VAL A 188 22.78 4.06 -1.13
C VAL A 188 21.28 4.03 -0.86
N ALA A 189 20.50 3.34 -1.70
CA ALA A 189 19.06 3.19 -1.50
C ALA A 189 18.74 2.47 -0.18
N TYR A 190 19.48 1.40 0.15
CA TYR A 190 19.32 0.67 1.41
C TYR A 190 19.68 1.52 2.63
N LEU A 191 20.77 2.28 2.57
CA LEU A 191 21.17 3.20 3.64
C LEU A 191 20.13 4.30 3.83
N ALA A 192 19.65 4.92 2.75
CA ALA A 192 18.61 5.94 2.81
C ALA A 192 17.31 5.39 3.44
N ALA A 193 16.88 4.20 3.02
CA ALA A 193 15.73 3.52 3.59
C ALA A 193 15.91 3.20 5.08
N SER A 194 17.11 2.72 5.47
CA SER A 194 17.45 2.40 6.87
C SER A 194 17.45 3.64 7.76
N ILE A 195 18.00 4.75 7.28
CA ILE A 195 17.98 6.05 7.98
C ILE A 195 16.54 6.54 8.14
N GLY A 196 15.75 6.51 7.06
CA GLY A 196 14.35 6.89 7.08
C GLY A 196 13.52 6.04 8.05
N LEU A 197 13.71 4.72 8.03
CA LEU A 197 13.04 3.80 8.94
C LEU A 197 13.41 4.08 10.41
N THR A 198 14.70 4.24 10.70
CA THR A 198 15.19 4.54 12.05
C THR A 198 14.65 5.88 12.54
N GLY A 199 14.66 6.90 11.67
CA GLY A 199 14.10 8.21 11.96
C GLY A 199 12.59 8.17 12.22
N ALA A 200 11.85 7.31 11.54
CA ALA A 200 10.41 7.12 11.77
C ALA A 200 10.11 6.32 13.05
N MET A 201 10.97 5.37 13.42
CA MET A 201 10.78 4.54 14.62
C MET A 201 10.92 5.34 15.93
N LEU A 202 11.76 6.38 15.96
CA LEU A 202 11.99 7.19 17.15
C LEU A 202 10.71 7.92 17.62
N PRO A 203 10.01 8.70 16.78
CA PRO A 203 8.72 9.29 17.16
C PRO A 203 7.59 8.25 17.21
N GLY A 204 7.66 7.18 16.41
CA GLY A 204 6.63 6.14 16.32
C GLY A 204 6.33 5.45 17.65
N LYS A 205 7.35 5.16 18.45
CA LYS A 205 7.18 4.57 19.81
C LYS A 205 6.35 5.47 20.72
N LYS A 206 6.59 6.77 20.68
CA LYS A 206 5.85 7.76 21.50
C LYS A 206 4.41 7.93 21.00
N LEU A 207 4.19 7.83 19.70
CA LEU A 207 2.85 7.86 19.08
C LEU A 207 1.97 6.70 19.55
N VAL A 208 2.52 5.49 19.65
CA VAL A 208 1.77 4.32 20.17
C VAL A 208 1.33 4.55 21.60
N GLU A 209 2.21 5.08 22.46
CA GLU A 209 1.87 5.39 23.86
C GLU A 209 0.77 6.45 23.95
N LEU A 210 0.88 7.52 23.15
CA LEU A 210 -0.12 8.57 23.07
C LEU A 210 -1.47 8.04 22.58
N GLU A 211 -1.48 7.17 21.57
CA GLU A 211 -2.71 6.56 21.05
C GLU A 211 -3.39 5.69 22.10
N VAL A 212 -2.62 4.87 22.86
CA VAL A 212 -3.17 4.08 23.97
C VAL A 212 -3.78 4.98 25.06
N ASN A 213 -3.12 6.10 25.39
CA ASN A 213 -3.63 7.05 26.37
C ASN A 213 -4.88 7.77 25.85
N ASN A 214 -4.92 8.17 24.59
CA ASN A 214 -6.10 8.75 23.95
C ASN A 214 -7.31 7.80 24.01
N GLN A 215 -7.12 6.53 23.65
CA GLN A 215 -8.17 5.51 23.75
C GLN A 215 -8.69 5.30 25.18
N LYS A 216 -7.81 5.39 26.20
CA LYS A 216 -8.24 5.32 27.60
C LYS A 216 -9.08 6.52 28.01
N VAL A 217 -8.70 7.72 27.57
CA VAL A 217 -9.45 8.96 27.85
C VAL A 217 -10.83 8.91 27.16
N GLU A 218 -10.87 8.50 25.89
CA GLU A 218 -12.13 8.34 25.15
C GLU A 218 -13.05 7.30 25.78
N ALA A 219 -12.50 6.17 26.25
CA ALA A 219 -13.28 5.15 26.97
C ALA A 219 -13.82 5.70 28.30
N GLY A 220 -13.04 6.50 29.03
CA GLY A 220 -13.48 7.21 30.23
C GLY A 220 -14.62 8.17 29.94
N LEU A 221 -14.46 9.02 28.94
CA LEU A 221 -15.49 9.98 28.51
C LEU A 221 -16.78 9.26 28.11
N ARG A 222 -16.70 8.18 27.34
CA ARG A 222 -17.89 7.40 26.95
C ARG A 222 -18.61 6.82 28.19
N ARG A 223 -17.85 6.30 29.16
CA ARG A 223 -18.40 5.81 30.41
C ARG A 223 -19.15 6.92 31.18
N ASP A 224 -18.53 8.07 31.30
CA ASP A 224 -19.10 9.20 32.04
C ASP A 224 -20.35 9.76 31.35
N LEU A 225 -20.38 9.77 30.01
CA LEU A 225 -21.57 10.13 29.24
C LEU A 225 -22.74 9.12 29.43
N VAL A 226 -22.45 7.82 29.50
CA VAL A 226 -23.47 6.80 29.77
C VAL A 226 -24.03 6.93 31.20
N ILE A 227 -23.19 7.26 32.19
CA ILE A 227 -23.64 7.54 33.56
C ILE A 227 -24.52 8.78 33.57
N LEU A 228 -24.18 9.86 32.86
CA LEU A 228 -25.00 11.06 32.72
C LEU A 228 -26.37 10.76 32.10
N GLU A 229 -26.41 9.91 31.08
CA GLU A 229 -27.64 9.52 30.39
C GLU A 229 -28.57 8.66 31.30
N THR A 230 -27.96 7.74 32.07
CA THR A 230 -28.75 6.81 32.94
C THR A 230 -29.08 7.35 34.31
N SER A 231 -28.28 8.29 34.82
CA SER A 231 -28.48 8.84 36.19
C SER A 231 -28.01 10.31 36.25
N PRO A 232 -28.78 11.24 35.69
CA PRO A 232 -28.38 12.68 35.64
C PRO A 232 -28.19 13.30 37.02
N ASP A 233 -28.90 12.80 38.05
CA ASP A 233 -28.84 13.32 39.43
C ASP A 233 -27.57 12.90 40.19
N SER A 234 -26.81 11.94 39.70
CA SER A 234 -25.63 11.42 40.43
C SER A 234 -24.38 12.31 40.32
N LEU A 235 -24.35 13.24 39.39
CA LEU A 235 -23.21 14.18 39.19
C LEU A 235 -23.47 15.60 39.75
N PHE A 236 -24.74 15.93 40.10
CA PHE A 236 -25.11 17.23 40.61
C PHE A 236 -25.57 17.18 42.08
N GLY A 237 -25.39 16.03 42.74
CA GLY A 237 -25.67 15.82 44.13
C GLY A 237 -24.45 16.05 45.02
N GLU A 238 -24.14 17.31 45.25
CA GLU A 238 -23.60 17.91 46.50
C GLU A 238 -23.74 19.41 46.43
#